data_45119ff0e7ccfb990c8c75a49e7ce4b7
#
_entry.id   45119ff0e7ccfb990c8c75a49e7ce4b7
#
_cell.length_a   1.000
_cell.length_b   1.000
_cell.length_c   1.000
_cell.angle_alpha   90.00
_cell.angle_beta   90.00
_cell.angle_gamma   90.00
#
_symmetry.space_group_name_H-M   'P 1'
#
loop_
_entity.id
_entity.type
_entity.pdbx_description
1 polymer ?
#
loop_
_entity_poly.entity_id
_entity_poly.type
_entity_poly.pdbx_seq_one_letter_code
_entity_poly.pdbx_strand_id
1 'polypeptide(L)'
;GTAIYLTMATLFIATATGAPLSLGEQVSLLGFMVIASKGAAGVTGAGLATLAGGLQAHRPDLVDGVGLIVGIDRFMSEARALTNFAGNAVATVLVGTWTGEFDRQRAAEVLSGRLPFDETSPLDDPPPADRTDPAMSPV
;
A
#
# COMPACT_ATOMS: atom_id res chain seq x y z
N GLY A 1 3.94 -0.77 -3.32
CA GLY A 1 3.55 0.18 -4.39
C GLY A 1 4.49 1.36 -4.48
N THR A 2 4.82 2.00 -3.36
CA THR A 2 5.71 3.17 -3.36
C THR A 2 7.13 2.81 -3.77
N ALA A 3 7.68 1.71 -3.27
CA ALA A 3 9.02 1.26 -3.67
C ALA A 3 9.08 0.92 -5.17
N ILE A 4 8.05 0.27 -5.71
CA ILE A 4 7.94 -0.03 -7.14
C ILE A 4 7.91 1.27 -7.94
N TYR A 5 7.04 2.21 -7.55
CA TYR A 5 6.94 3.52 -8.19
C TYR A 5 8.30 4.23 -8.25
N LEU A 6 8.97 4.37 -7.10
CA LEU A 6 10.25 5.09 -6.99
C LEU A 6 11.35 4.43 -7.84
N THR A 7 11.45 3.11 -7.78
CA THR A 7 12.48 2.37 -8.52
C THR A 7 12.25 2.45 -10.02
N MET A 8 11.02 2.18 -10.48
CA MET A 8 10.68 2.22 -11.91
C MET A 8 10.84 3.62 -12.50
N ALA A 9 10.38 4.66 -11.77
CA ALA A 9 10.55 6.05 -12.20
C ALA A 9 12.04 6.42 -12.32
N THR A 10 12.87 6.02 -11.37
CA THR A 10 14.32 6.29 -11.45
C THR A 10 14.99 5.56 -12.60
N LEU A 11 14.68 4.29 -12.83
CA LEU A 11 15.22 3.53 -13.97
C LEU A 11 14.79 4.15 -15.31
N PHE A 12 13.55 4.59 -15.40
CA PHE A 12 13.06 5.30 -16.58
C PHE A 12 13.82 6.61 -16.81
N ILE A 13 13.97 7.45 -15.77
CA ILE A 13 14.71 8.71 -15.85
C ILE A 13 16.16 8.43 -16.29
N ALA A 14 16.86 7.51 -15.65
CA ALA A 14 18.24 7.16 -15.97
C ALA A 14 18.40 6.72 -17.44
N THR A 15 17.46 5.92 -17.93
CA THR A 15 17.46 5.47 -19.32
C THR A 15 17.16 6.63 -20.29
N ALA A 16 16.17 7.44 -19.98
CA ALA A 16 15.72 8.57 -20.82
C ALA A 16 16.77 9.69 -20.90
N THR A 17 17.54 9.90 -19.83
CA THR A 17 18.62 10.90 -19.79
C THR A 17 19.96 10.39 -20.33
N GLY A 18 20.02 9.13 -20.81
CA GLY A 18 21.24 8.55 -21.36
C GLY A 18 22.29 8.16 -20.30
N ALA A 19 21.89 8.02 -19.04
CA ALA A 19 22.73 7.59 -17.92
C ALA A 19 22.26 6.22 -17.37
N PRO A 20 22.29 5.14 -18.19
CA PRO A 20 21.79 3.84 -17.77
C PRO A 20 22.59 3.31 -16.57
N LEU A 21 21.86 2.72 -15.61
CA LEU A 21 22.45 2.18 -14.39
C LEU A 21 22.98 0.76 -14.64
N SER A 22 24.16 0.48 -14.13
CA SER A 22 24.68 -0.88 -14.04
C SER A 22 23.83 -1.73 -13.09
N LEU A 23 23.90 -3.05 -13.18
CA LEU A 23 23.13 -3.94 -12.31
C LEU A 23 23.39 -3.69 -10.81
N GLY A 24 24.64 -3.41 -10.43
CA GLY A 24 25.01 -3.10 -9.05
C GLY A 24 24.35 -1.80 -8.56
N GLU A 25 24.35 -0.77 -9.39
CA GLU A 25 23.67 0.50 -9.09
C GLU A 25 22.15 0.33 -8.98
N GLN A 26 21.54 -0.50 -9.85
CA GLN A 26 20.10 -0.80 -9.77
C GLN A 26 19.74 -1.47 -8.44
N VAL A 27 20.52 -2.45 -7.98
CA VAL A 27 20.29 -3.14 -6.70
C VAL A 27 20.49 -2.19 -5.54
N SER A 28 21.54 -1.36 -5.55
CA SER A 28 21.78 -0.33 -4.53
C SER A 28 20.64 0.68 -4.48
N LEU A 29 20.21 1.16 -5.63
CA LEU A 29 19.07 2.07 -5.76
C LEU A 29 17.78 1.46 -5.25
N LEU A 30 17.48 0.21 -5.60
CA LEU A 30 16.31 -0.51 -5.09
C LEU A 30 16.31 -0.56 -3.56
N GLY A 31 17.43 -0.94 -2.95
CA GLY A 31 17.58 -0.96 -1.50
C GLY A 31 17.32 0.41 -0.87
N PHE A 32 17.93 1.46 -1.43
CA PHE A 32 17.71 2.83 -0.99
C PHE A 32 16.24 3.28 -1.13
N MET A 33 15.61 3.02 -2.28
CA MET A 33 14.23 3.41 -2.54
C MET A 33 13.21 2.63 -1.69
N VAL A 34 13.51 1.39 -1.32
CA VAL A 34 12.69 0.64 -0.34
C VAL A 34 12.68 1.35 1.02
N ILE A 35 13.83 1.86 1.47
CA ILE A 35 13.91 2.63 2.72
C ILE A 35 13.20 3.97 2.55
N ALA A 36 13.49 4.72 1.49
CA ALA A 36 12.88 6.02 1.20
C ALA A 36 11.36 5.94 1.08
N SER A 37 10.83 4.82 0.57
CA SER A 37 9.40 4.59 0.43
C SER A 37 8.62 4.64 1.75
N LYS A 38 9.28 4.41 2.88
CA LYS A 38 8.65 4.46 4.21
C LYS A 38 8.30 5.88 4.65
N GLY A 39 8.98 6.88 4.10
CA GLY A 39 8.70 8.30 4.35
C GLY A 39 7.67 8.93 3.42
N ALA A 40 7.21 8.20 2.39
CA ALA A 40 6.27 8.74 1.42
C ALA A 40 4.84 8.78 1.98
N ALA A 41 4.24 9.97 2.03
CA ALA A 41 2.86 10.14 2.42
C ALA A 41 1.89 9.58 1.37
N GLY A 42 0.66 9.23 1.81
CA GLY A 42 -0.41 8.70 0.97
C GLY A 42 -1.20 9.80 0.21
N VAL A 43 -0.58 10.95 -0.09
CA VAL A 43 -1.23 12.08 -0.74
C VAL A 43 -0.69 12.31 -2.15
N THR A 44 -1.47 13.00 -2.99
CA THR A 44 -1.08 13.32 -4.36
C THR A 44 0.21 14.16 -4.38
N GLY A 45 1.16 13.81 -5.25
CA GLY A 45 2.45 14.48 -5.37
C GLY A 45 3.53 14.04 -4.37
N ALA A 46 3.17 13.33 -3.30
CA ALA A 46 4.16 12.82 -2.34
C ALA A 46 5.16 11.83 -2.98
N GLY A 47 4.70 11.04 -3.95
CA GLY A 47 5.56 10.15 -4.72
C GLY A 47 6.66 10.92 -5.47
N LEU A 48 6.29 11.98 -6.17
CA LEU A 48 7.25 12.86 -6.88
C LEU A 48 8.21 13.55 -5.92
N ALA A 49 7.72 14.07 -4.79
CA ALA A 49 8.57 14.71 -3.78
C ALA A 49 9.58 13.72 -3.19
N THR A 50 9.15 12.49 -2.88
CA THR A 50 10.03 11.44 -2.38
C THR A 50 11.03 10.99 -3.46
N LEU A 51 10.60 10.90 -4.73
CA LEU A 51 11.47 10.58 -5.85
C LEU A 51 12.57 11.64 -5.99
N ALA A 52 12.19 12.92 -6.05
CA ALA A 52 13.14 14.03 -6.17
C ALA A 52 14.12 14.06 -4.98
N GLY A 53 13.62 13.94 -3.74
CA GLY A 53 14.46 13.88 -2.55
C GLY A 53 15.39 12.66 -2.52
N GLY A 54 14.89 11.49 -2.94
CA GLY A 54 15.69 10.28 -3.04
C GLY A 54 16.78 10.38 -4.11
N LEU A 55 16.47 10.94 -5.27
CA LEU A 55 17.46 11.21 -6.32
C LEU A 55 18.47 12.25 -5.86
N GLN A 56 18.04 13.33 -5.22
CA GLN A 56 18.95 14.36 -4.70
C GLN A 56 19.98 13.76 -3.72
N ALA A 57 19.58 12.78 -2.93
CA ALA A 57 20.46 12.15 -1.94
C ALA A 57 21.38 11.08 -2.54
N HIS A 58 20.93 10.34 -3.56
CA HIS A 58 21.64 9.17 -4.07
C HIS A 58 22.21 9.35 -5.47
N ARG A 59 21.51 10.05 -6.37
CA ARG A 59 21.88 10.31 -7.76
C ARG A 59 21.44 11.74 -8.17
N PRO A 60 22.09 12.77 -7.68
CA PRO A 60 21.73 14.17 -7.95
C PRO A 60 21.76 14.54 -9.43
N ASP A 61 22.54 13.83 -10.23
CA ASP A 61 22.63 13.95 -11.68
C ASP A 61 21.32 13.62 -12.43
N LEU A 62 20.43 12.87 -11.79
CA LEU A 62 19.13 12.46 -12.38
C LEU A 62 17.95 13.33 -11.96
N VAL A 63 18.15 14.30 -11.05
CA VAL A 63 17.04 15.10 -10.49
C VAL A 63 16.29 15.90 -11.56
N ASP A 64 17.01 16.44 -12.54
CA ASP A 64 16.39 17.22 -13.63
C ASP A 64 15.45 16.37 -14.48
N GLY A 65 15.67 15.04 -14.53
CA GLY A 65 14.81 14.09 -15.20
C GLY A 65 13.46 13.85 -14.51
N VAL A 66 13.26 14.30 -13.28
CA VAL A 66 11.95 14.19 -12.56
C VAL A 66 10.84 14.87 -13.35
N GLY A 67 11.17 15.95 -14.10
CA GLY A 67 10.22 16.63 -14.99
C GLY A 67 9.56 15.69 -16.02
N LEU A 68 10.23 14.63 -16.45
CA LEU A 68 9.69 13.65 -17.40
C LEU A 68 8.53 12.83 -16.79
N ILE A 69 8.53 12.68 -15.45
CA ILE A 69 7.51 11.90 -14.74
C ILE A 69 6.27 12.75 -14.41
N VAL A 70 6.41 14.07 -14.27
CA VAL A 70 5.31 14.96 -13.84
C VAL A 70 4.03 14.77 -14.67
N GLY A 71 4.17 14.62 -16.00
CA GLY A 71 3.03 14.47 -16.89
C GLY A 71 2.25 13.15 -16.72
N ILE A 72 2.89 12.11 -16.24
CA ILE A 72 2.30 10.78 -16.07
C ILE A 72 2.13 10.39 -14.58
N ASP A 73 2.62 11.22 -13.66
CA ASP A 73 2.60 10.94 -12.21
C ASP A 73 1.20 10.60 -11.70
N ARG A 74 0.17 11.25 -12.22
CA ARG A 74 -1.20 10.98 -11.80
C ARG A 74 -1.57 9.50 -11.93
N PHE A 75 -1.32 8.91 -13.08
CA PHE A 75 -1.61 7.50 -13.34
C PHE A 75 -0.69 6.58 -12.54
N MET A 76 0.59 6.92 -12.45
CA MET A 76 1.55 6.15 -11.66
C MET A 76 1.20 6.19 -10.17
N SER A 77 0.76 7.33 -9.65
CA SER A 77 0.32 7.50 -8.26
C SER A 77 -0.96 6.72 -7.95
N GLU A 78 -1.89 6.61 -8.89
CA GLU A 78 -3.08 5.78 -8.73
C GLU A 78 -2.72 4.28 -8.67
N ALA A 79 -1.88 3.80 -9.56
CA ALA A 79 -1.38 2.41 -9.52
C ALA A 79 -0.64 2.12 -8.20
N ARG A 80 0.17 3.07 -7.73
CA ARG A 80 0.84 3.01 -6.43
C ARG A 80 -0.15 2.90 -5.28
N ALA A 81 -1.21 3.72 -5.29
CA ALA A 81 -2.23 3.75 -4.24
C ALA A 81 -3.00 2.43 -4.19
N LEU A 82 -3.43 1.89 -5.34
CA LEU A 82 -4.11 0.59 -5.43
C LEU A 82 -3.25 -0.55 -4.90
N THR A 83 -1.96 -0.57 -5.27
CA THR A 83 -1.02 -1.60 -4.78
C THR A 83 -0.84 -1.51 -3.26
N ASN A 84 -0.69 -0.30 -2.72
CA ASN A 84 -0.58 -0.09 -1.27
C ASN A 84 -1.87 -0.47 -0.54
N PHE A 85 -3.04 -0.11 -1.09
CA PHE A 85 -4.34 -0.47 -0.53
C PHE A 85 -4.50 -2.00 -0.43
N ALA A 86 -4.26 -2.71 -1.54
CA ALA A 86 -4.32 -4.16 -1.56
C ALA A 86 -3.36 -4.81 -0.56
N GLY A 87 -2.12 -4.30 -0.50
CA GLY A 87 -1.11 -4.78 0.45
C GLY A 87 -1.52 -4.56 1.90
N ASN A 88 -2.07 -3.40 2.23
CA ASN A 88 -2.56 -3.09 3.58
C ASN A 88 -3.75 -3.97 3.97
N ALA A 89 -4.71 -4.19 3.06
CA ALA A 89 -5.85 -5.07 3.30
C ALA A 89 -5.39 -6.52 3.60
N VAL A 90 -4.48 -7.05 2.77
CA VAL A 90 -3.92 -8.39 3.00
C VAL A 90 -3.14 -8.46 4.31
N ALA A 91 -2.32 -7.44 4.61
CA ALA A 91 -1.54 -7.39 5.84
C ALA A 91 -2.45 -7.36 7.08
N THR A 92 -3.54 -6.59 7.04
CA THR A 92 -4.51 -6.51 8.15
C THR A 92 -5.13 -7.89 8.44
N VAL A 93 -5.59 -8.59 7.40
CA VAL A 93 -6.16 -9.95 7.55
C VAL A 93 -5.11 -10.93 8.06
N LEU A 94 -3.88 -10.85 7.54
CA LEU A 94 -2.80 -11.74 7.94
C LEU A 94 -2.41 -11.54 9.41
N VAL A 95 -2.21 -10.29 9.82
CA VAL A 95 -1.84 -9.94 11.19
C VAL A 95 -2.99 -10.27 12.14
N GLY A 96 -4.23 -9.88 11.83
CA GLY A 96 -5.41 -10.21 12.64
C GLY A 96 -5.61 -11.72 12.81
N THR A 97 -5.33 -12.50 11.75
CA THR A 97 -5.33 -13.97 11.84
C THR A 97 -4.22 -14.47 12.75
N TRP A 98 -3.03 -13.88 12.70
CA TRP A 98 -1.87 -14.29 13.48
C TRP A 98 -2.03 -13.94 14.97
N THR A 99 -2.62 -12.79 15.26
CA THR A 99 -2.92 -12.36 16.64
C THR A 99 -4.17 -13.03 17.24
N GLY A 100 -4.97 -13.74 16.42
CA GLY A 100 -6.21 -14.39 16.85
C GLY A 100 -7.43 -13.42 16.94
N GLU A 101 -7.28 -12.20 16.44
CA GLU A 101 -8.33 -11.17 16.46
C GLU A 101 -9.23 -11.19 15.20
N PHE A 102 -8.89 -12.03 14.20
CA PHE A 102 -9.66 -12.13 12.97
C PHE A 102 -10.72 -13.23 13.07
N ASP A 103 -11.99 -12.82 13.11
CA ASP A 103 -13.14 -13.72 13.06
C ASP A 103 -13.38 -14.26 11.64
N ARG A 104 -12.90 -15.47 11.40
CA ARG A 104 -13.01 -16.15 10.10
C ARG A 104 -14.45 -16.51 9.75
N GLN A 105 -15.28 -16.83 10.76
CA GLN A 105 -16.66 -17.22 10.52
C GLN A 105 -17.48 -16.00 10.08
N ARG A 106 -17.39 -14.91 10.82
CA ARG A 106 -18.03 -13.63 10.48
C ARG A 106 -17.56 -13.13 9.10
N ALA A 107 -16.25 -13.19 8.82
CA ALA A 107 -15.72 -12.81 7.52
C ALA A 107 -16.31 -13.65 6.38
N ALA A 108 -16.43 -14.97 6.55
CA ALA A 108 -17.03 -15.85 5.55
C ALA A 108 -18.53 -15.55 5.34
N GLU A 109 -19.27 -15.21 6.38
CA GLU A 109 -20.69 -14.86 6.30
C GLU A 109 -20.91 -13.52 5.58
N VAL A 110 -20.09 -12.50 5.89
CA VAL A 110 -20.13 -11.20 5.22
C VAL A 110 -19.74 -11.34 3.76
N LEU A 111 -18.63 -12.02 3.45
CA LEU A 111 -18.18 -12.21 2.08
C LEU A 111 -19.13 -13.06 1.23
N SER A 112 -19.86 -13.97 1.84
CA SER A 112 -20.90 -14.76 1.14
C SER A 112 -22.23 -14.02 0.98
N GLY A 113 -22.36 -12.80 1.53
CA GLY A 113 -23.60 -12.01 1.50
C GLY A 113 -24.70 -12.51 2.46
N ARG A 114 -24.38 -13.45 3.35
CA ARG A 114 -25.33 -13.94 4.37
C ARG A 114 -25.51 -12.96 5.53
N LEU A 115 -24.48 -12.19 5.82
CA LEU A 115 -24.52 -11.10 6.79
C LEU A 115 -24.24 -9.78 6.07
N PRO A 116 -25.06 -8.73 6.30
CA PRO A 116 -24.76 -7.41 5.76
C PRO A 116 -23.46 -6.87 6.41
N PHE A 117 -22.66 -6.18 5.59
CA PHE A 117 -21.50 -5.44 6.10
C PHE A 117 -22.01 -4.21 6.86
N ASP A 118 -21.64 -4.08 8.13
CA ASP A 118 -21.98 -2.94 8.99
C ASP A 118 -20.70 -2.21 9.39
N GLU A 119 -20.51 -1.00 8.85
CA GLU A 119 -19.36 -0.13 9.15
C GLU A 119 -19.45 0.49 10.55
N THR A 120 -20.64 0.50 11.15
CA THR A 120 -20.90 1.16 12.44
C THR A 120 -20.79 0.20 13.63
N SER A 121 -20.65 -1.10 13.35
CA SER A 121 -20.49 -2.11 14.41
C SER A 121 -19.18 -1.87 15.15
N PRO A 122 -19.23 -1.57 16.47
CA PRO A 122 -18.03 -1.43 17.28
C PRO A 122 -17.17 -2.68 17.21
N LEU A 123 -15.86 -2.52 17.17
CA LEU A 123 -14.90 -3.64 17.14
C LEU A 123 -15.02 -4.55 18.38
N ASP A 124 -15.65 -4.06 19.44
CA ASP A 124 -15.82 -4.72 20.74
C ASP A 124 -17.24 -5.31 20.95
N ASP A 125 -18.13 -5.28 19.95
CA ASP A 125 -19.41 -5.96 20.09
C ASP A 125 -19.17 -7.48 20.21
N PRO A 126 -19.61 -8.10 21.32
CA PRO A 126 -19.56 -9.56 21.43
C PRO A 126 -20.34 -10.17 20.26
N PRO A 127 -19.93 -11.33 19.75
CA PRO A 127 -20.64 -12.00 18.66
C PRO A 127 -22.12 -12.09 19.04
N PRO A 128 -23.06 -11.85 18.10
CA PRO A 128 -24.48 -11.92 18.39
C PRO A 128 -24.77 -13.24 19.08
N ALA A 129 -25.33 -13.14 20.29
CA ALA A 129 -25.69 -14.31 21.09
C ALA A 129 -26.48 -15.26 20.20
N ASP A 130 -26.08 -16.53 20.18
CA ASP A 130 -26.72 -17.56 19.39
C ASP A 130 -28.25 -17.50 19.64
N ARG A 131 -29.00 -17.00 18.64
CA ARG A 131 -30.46 -16.91 18.71
C ARG A 131 -31.15 -18.26 18.79
N THR A 132 -30.38 -19.33 18.89
CA THR A 132 -30.83 -20.71 19.06
C THR A 132 -30.84 -21.16 20.52
N ASP A 133 -30.46 -20.29 21.47
CA ASP A 133 -30.59 -20.61 22.89
C ASP A 133 -32.08 -20.51 23.32
N PRO A 134 -32.77 -21.62 23.55
CA PRO A 134 -34.19 -21.64 23.91
C PRO A 134 -34.47 -21.04 25.31
N ALA A 135 -33.45 -20.68 26.09
CA ALA A 135 -33.55 -20.05 27.41
C ALA A 135 -33.92 -18.55 27.36
N MET A 136 -33.93 -17.90 26.16
CA MET A 136 -34.22 -16.49 25.98
C MET A 136 -35.59 -16.21 25.28
N SER A 137 -36.54 -17.13 25.36
CA SER A 137 -37.91 -16.81 24.96
C SER A 137 -38.54 -15.90 26.02
N PRO A 138 -39.00 -14.68 25.68
CA PRO A 138 -39.74 -13.85 26.65
C PRO A 138 -41.03 -14.54 27.03
N VAL A 139 -41.29 -14.66 28.33
CA VAL A 139 -42.54 -15.09 28.95
C VAL A 139 -43.56 -13.98 28.83
#